data_ad588420418d04f4fd7458fae9557a84
#
_entry.id   ad588420418d04f4fd7458fae9557a84
#
_cell.length_a   1.000
_cell.length_b   1.000
_cell.length_c   1.000
_cell.angle_alpha   90.00
_cell.angle_beta   90.00
_cell.angle_gamma   90.00
#
_symmetry.space_group_name_H-M   'P 1'
#
loop_
_entity.id
_entity.type
_entity.pdbx_description
1 polymer ?
#
loop_
_entity_poly.entity_id
_entity_poly.type
_entity_poly.pdbx_seq_one_letter_code
_entity_poly.pdbx_strand_id
1 'polypeptide(L)'
;ALLERLAHQLRRLLGDSLFWAGMPRFLVDNAYHPVTTPDYAAAMEQTCHCDLDWFFDQWAYGIGYPRVAFARHWDAAAKTLHVTVTQTQPVDSVHPLFRFPVTLRVITRDSVVRREIMVSRASETFAVALPAEPLSFRFDEGGWLLGTVAGDYSEAELATMAAHDLDVRGRDWAVLALTAIGMVL
;
A
#
# COMPACT_ATOMS: atom_id res chain seq x y z
N ALA A 1 -12.19 -11.16 10.27
CA ALA A 1 -11.49 -9.85 10.37
C ALA A 1 -9.97 -9.96 10.16
N LEU A 2 -9.20 -10.74 10.98
CA LEU A 2 -7.74 -10.82 10.82
C LEU A 2 -7.33 -11.57 9.54
N LEU A 3 -7.91 -12.72 9.30
CA LEU A 3 -7.65 -13.54 8.11
C LEU A 3 -7.99 -12.83 6.80
N GLU A 4 -9.07 -12.07 6.77
CA GLU A 4 -9.44 -11.26 5.60
C GLU A 4 -8.38 -10.21 5.27
N ARG A 5 -7.85 -9.54 6.31
CA ARG A 5 -6.80 -8.53 6.18
C ARG A 5 -5.50 -9.16 5.69
N LEU A 6 -5.12 -10.30 6.26
CA LEU A 6 -3.94 -11.06 5.84
C LEU A 6 -4.05 -11.48 4.38
N ALA A 7 -5.18 -12.10 4.00
CA ALA A 7 -5.42 -12.54 2.63
C ALA A 7 -5.42 -11.36 1.63
N HIS A 8 -5.97 -10.21 2.03
CA HIS A 8 -5.96 -8.99 1.24
C HIS A 8 -4.53 -8.49 0.96
N GLN A 9 -3.67 -8.43 1.99
CA GLN A 9 -2.27 -8.02 1.83
C GLN A 9 -1.46 -9.03 1.04
N LEU A 10 -1.67 -10.33 1.28
CA LEU A 10 -0.98 -11.39 0.55
C LEU A 10 -1.35 -11.38 -0.93
N ARG A 11 -2.64 -11.20 -1.25
CA ARG A 11 -3.11 -11.04 -2.63
C ARG A 11 -2.47 -9.82 -3.31
N ARG A 12 -2.34 -8.71 -2.58
CA ARG A 12 -1.65 -7.52 -3.09
C ARG A 12 -0.16 -7.77 -3.37
N LEU A 13 0.50 -8.53 -2.49
CA LEU A 13 1.91 -8.88 -2.62
C LEU A 13 2.17 -9.83 -3.80
N LEU A 14 1.39 -10.91 -3.90
CA LEU A 14 1.58 -11.98 -4.89
C LEU A 14 0.94 -11.65 -6.26
N GLY A 15 -0.04 -10.78 -6.27
CA GLY A 15 -0.92 -10.57 -7.42
C GLY A 15 -2.00 -11.66 -7.53
N ASP A 16 -3.05 -11.36 -8.31
CA ASP A 16 -4.23 -12.22 -8.43
C ASP A 16 -3.89 -13.62 -8.93
N SER A 17 -3.00 -13.73 -9.92
CA SER A 17 -2.68 -15.01 -10.55
C SER A 17 -2.10 -16.03 -9.57
N LEU A 18 -1.06 -15.64 -8.81
CA LEU A 18 -0.41 -16.53 -7.85
C LEU A 18 -1.29 -16.76 -6.61
N PHE A 19 -1.95 -15.71 -6.14
CA PHE A 19 -2.85 -15.85 -4.99
C PHE A 19 -3.96 -16.87 -5.26
N TRP A 20 -4.67 -16.73 -6.41
CA TRP A 20 -5.75 -17.63 -6.76
C TRP A 20 -5.28 -19.03 -7.21
N ALA A 21 -4.03 -19.19 -7.63
CA ALA A 21 -3.44 -20.51 -7.88
C ALA A 21 -3.10 -21.24 -6.56
N GLY A 22 -2.68 -20.52 -5.53
CA GLY A 22 -2.33 -21.08 -4.23
C GLY A 22 -3.54 -21.54 -3.41
N MET A 23 -4.69 -20.87 -3.55
CA MET A 23 -5.88 -21.18 -2.74
C MET A 23 -6.41 -22.62 -2.93
N PRO A 24 -6.63 -23.13 -4.16
CA PRO A 24 -7.04 -24.53 -4.36
C PRO A 24 -6.02 -25.52 -3.84
N ARG A 25 -4.72 -25.25 -4.01
CA ARG A 25 -3.65 -26.09 -3.48
C ARG A 25 -3.75 -26.22 -1.97
N PHE A 26 -3.84 -25.09 -1.26
CA PHE A 26 -4.03 -25.09 0.20
C PHE A 26 -5.23 -25.93 0.63
N LEU A 27 -6.38 -25.77 -0.05
CA LEU A 27 -7.61 -26.49 0.28
C LEU A 27 -7.52 -28.01 0.01
N VAL A 28 -6.86 -28.41 -1.06
CA VAL A 28 -6.69 -29.82 -1.43
C VAL A 28 -5.70 -30.53 -0.53
N ASP A 29 -4.53 -29.90 -0.32
CA ASP A 29 -3.45 -30.50 0.47
C ASP A 29 -3.83 -30.65 1.95
N ASN A 30 -4.75 -29.84 2.45
CA ASN A 30 -5.21 -29.82 3.83
C ASN A 30 -6.67 -30.29 4.02
N ALA A 31 -7.24 -30.95 3.03
CA ALA A 31 -8.65 -31.41 3.11
C ALA A 31 -8.87 -32.33 4.31
N TYR A 32 -9.90 -32.03 5.09
CA TYR A 32 -10.31 -32.80 6.29
C TYR A 32 -9.30 -32.81 7.46
N HIS A 33 -8.32 -31.93 7.46
CA HIS A 33 -7.37 -31.76 8.55
C HIS A 33 -7.49 -30.38 9.20
N PRO A 34 -7.21 -30.24 10.51
CA PRO A 34 -7.03 -28.93 11.11
C PRO A 34 -5.88 -28.19 10.42
N VAL A 35 -6.08 -26.92 10.13
CA VAL A 35 -5.10 -26.08 9.42
C VAL A 35 -4.58 -24.98 10.34
N THR A 36 -3.32 -24.62 10.12
CA THR A 36 -2.62 -23.55 10.83
C THR A 36 -2.11 -22.49 9.85
N THR A 37 -1.64 -21.36 10.37
CA THR A 37 -1.00 -20.32 9.54
C THR A 37 0.21 -20.85 8.76
N PRO A 38 1.12 -21.67 9.34
CA PRO A 38 2.21 -22.28 8.60
C PRO A 38 1.76 -23.14 7.41
N ASP A 39 0.68 -23.89 7.52
CA ASP A 39 0.17 -24.70 6.40
C ASP A 39 -0.26 -23.80 5.23
N TYR A 40 -0.91 -22.68 5.55
CA TYR A 40 -1.30 -21.69 4.55
C TYR A 40 -0.07 -21.00 3.93
N ALA A 41 0.92 -20.62 4.75
CA ALA A 41 2.17 -20.03 4.27
C ALA A 41 2.88 -20.97 3.30
N ALA A 42 3.08 -22.24 3.70
CA ALA A 42 3.75 -23.24 2.88
C ALA A 42 3.08 -23.46 1.51
N ALA A 43 1.75 -23.50 1.47
CA ALA A 43 1.00 -23.64 0.21
C ALA A 43 1.21 -22.42 -0.72
N MET A 44 1.24 -21.21 -0.16
CA MET A 44 1.48 -19.98 -0.93
C MET A 44 2.93 -19.89 -1.41
N GLU A 45 3.91 -20.21 -0.58
CA GLU A 45 5.34 -20.23 -0.92
C GLU A 45 5.65 -21.22 -2.03
N GLN A 46 5.08 -22.43 -1.95
CA GLN A 46 5.21 -23.42 -3.02
C GLN A 46 4.62 -22.94 -4.34
N THR A 47 3.58 -22.11 -4.29
CA THR A 47 2.92 -21.58 -5.49
C THR A 47 3.69 -20.43 -6.09
N CYS A 48 4.20 -19.50 -5.26
CA CYS A 48 4.97 -18.36 -5.76
C CYS A 48 6.46 -18.66 -5.99
N HIS A 49 6.97 -19.78 -5.48
CA HIS A 49 8.40 -20.09 -5.41
C HIS A 49 9.19 -18.97 -4.71
N CYS A 50 8.62 -18.41 -3.66
CA CYS A 50 9.17 -17.29 -2.91
C CYS A 50 9.09 -17.52 -1.41
N ASP A 51 9.91 -16.80 -0.63
CA ASP A 51 9.89 -16.77 0.83
C ASP A 51 8.86 -15.75 1.32
N LEU A 52 7.93 -16.21 2.16
CA LEU A 52 6.88 -15.41 2.79
C LEU A 52 7.00 -15.36 4.32
N ASP A 53 8.03 -15.93 4.93
CA ASP A 53 8.24 -15.91 6.38
C ASP A 53 8.13 -14.48 6.92
N TRP A 54 8.85 -13.54 6.30
CA TRP A 54 8.81 -12.12 6.68
C TRP A 54 7.40 -11.51 6.61
N PHE A 55 6.57 -11.99 5.68
CA PHE A 55 5.21 -11.49 5.52
C PHE A 55 4.31 -11.98 6.66
N PHE A 56 4.38 -13.28 6.97
CA PHE A 56 3.58 -13.85 8.06
C PHE A 56 4.06 -13.37 9.43
N ASP A 57 5.36 -13.23 9.65
CA ASP A 57 5.91 -12.63 10.86
C ASP A 57 5.35 -11.24 11.12
N GLN A 58 5.26 -10.43 10.09
CA GLN A 58 4.77 -9.07 10.15
C GLN A 58 3.25 -8.97 10.29
N TRP A 59 2.50 -9.72 9.47
CA TRP A 59 1.06 -9.52 9.34
C TRP A 59 0.20 -10.51 10.13
N ALA A 60 0.72 -11.69 10.45
CA ALA A 60 0.02 -12.71 11.22
C ALA A 60 0.42 -12.73 12.69
N TYR A 61 1.71 -12.56 12.97
CA TYR A 61 2.27 -12.66 14.32
C TYR A 61 2.68 -11.31 14.90
N GLY A 62 3.00 -10.32 14.07
CA GLY A 62 3.34 -8.96 14.49
C GLY A 62 2.16 -8.20 15.09
N ILE A 63 2.46 -7.20 15.90
CA ILE A 63 1.47 -6.33 16.54
C ILE A 63 1.45 -4.97 15.83
N GLY A 64 0.24 -4.41 15.65
CA GLY A 64 0.05 -3.09 15.11
C GLY A 64 -0.22 -3.07 13.60
N TYR A 65 0.03 -1.93 13.01
CA TYR A 65 -0.14 -1.66 11.58
C TYR A 65 0.74 -0.47 11.17
N PRO A 66 1.12 -0.35 9.89
CA PRO A 66 1.93 0.75 9.42
C PRO A 66 1.17 2.09 9.52
N ARG A 67 1.83 3.08 10.10
CA ARG A 67 1.41 4.48 10.06
C ARG A 67 2.37 5.21 9.14
N VAL A 68 1.87 5.64 7.99
CA VAL A 68 2.68 6.19 6.92
C VAL A 68 2.45 7.69 6.80
N ALA A 69 3.53 8.44 6.76
CA ALA A 69 3.52 9.82 6.28
C ALA A 69 4.32 9.90 4.99
N PHE A 70 3.88 10.73 4.04
CA PHE A 70 4.68 11.01 2.86
C PHE A 70 4.79 12.52 2.60
N ALA A 71 5.92 12.91 1.99
CA ALA A 71 6.17 14.25 1.48
C ALA A 71 6.63 14.14 0.01
N ARG A 72 6.36 15.18 -0.78
CA ARG A 72 6.67 15.21 -2.22
C ARG A 72 7.51 16.43 -2.58
N HIS A 73 8.41 16.22 -3.51
CA HIS A 73 9.18 17.31 -4.11
C HIS A 73 9.32 17.08 -5.61
N TRP A 74 8.88 18.04 -6.42
CA TRP A 74 9.02 18.03 -7.86
C TRP A 74 10.33 18.72 -8.28
N ASP A 75 11.21 17.98 -8.91
CA ASP A 75 12.40 18.53 -9.58
C ASP A 75 12.07 18.76 -11.06
N ALA A 76 11.80 20.00 -11.42
CA ALA A 76 11.46 20.38 -12.79
C ALA A 76 12.63 20.20 -13.77
N ALA A 77 13.87 20.36 -13.31
CA ALA A 77 15.06 20.22 -14.15
C ALA A 77 15.32 18.75 -14.49
N ALA A 78 15.19 17.86 -13.51
CA ALA A 78 15.34 16.43 -13.68
C ALA A 78 14.06 15.75 -14.18
N LYS A 79 12.93 16.44 -14.25
CA LYS A 79 11.58 15.88 -14.51
C LYS A 79 11.28 14.67 -13.62
N THR A 80 11.56 14.81 -12.34
CA THR A 80 11.46 13.73 -11.37
C THR A 80 10.68 14.17 -10.14
N LEU A 81 9.66 13.39 -9.80
CA LEU A 81 8.94 13.52 -8.53
C LEU A 81 9.63 12.65 -7.47
N HIS A 82 10.15 13.28 -6.44
CA HIS A 82 10.68 12.61 -5.27
C HIS A 82 9.57 12.44 -4.24
N VAL A 83 9.32 11.20 -3.84
CA VAL A 83 8.33 10.86 -2.81
C VAL A 83 9.07 10.25 -1.64
N THR A 84 9.13 10.97 -0.53
CA THR A 84 9.71 10.47 0.72
C THR A 84 8.60 9.86 1.55
N VAL A 85 8.74 8.58 1.87
CA VAL A 85 7.79 7.81 2.66
C VAL A 85 8.42 7.50 4.01
N THR A 86 7.72 7.83 5.09
CA THR A 86 8.18 7.62 6.46
C THR A 86 7.15 6.81 7.23
N GLN A 87 7.60 5.76 7.90
CA GLN A 87 6.80 5.01 8.85
C GLN A 87 6.88 5.70 10.23
N THR A 88 5.74 6.13 10.77
CA THR A 88 5.67 6.99 11.97
C THR A 88 5.20 6.25 13.22
N GLN A 89 4.85 4.96 13.12
CA GLN A 89 4.55 4.14 14.29
C GLN A 89 5.80 3.95 15.17
N PRO A 90 5.63 3.75 16.46
CA PRO A 90 6.72 3.27 17.30
C PRO A 90 7.27 1.95 16.77
N VAL A 91 8.59 1.79 16.79
CA VAL A 91 9.27 0.55 16.38
C VAL A 91 10.06 0.03 17.57
N ASP A 92 9.74 -1.17 18.00
CA ASP A 92 10.38 -1.87 19.12
C ASP A 92 10.36 -3.39 18.90
N SER A 93 10.65 -4.18 19.92
CA SER A 93 10.71 -5.65 19.83
C SER A 93 9.39 -6.33 19.49
N VAL A 94 8.24 -5.65 19.66
CA VAL A 94 6.90 -6.19 19.40
C VAL A 94 6.16 -5.46 18.27
N HIS A 95 6.58 -4.24 17.96
CA HIS A 95 6.03 -3.43 16.87
C HIS A 95 7.04 -3.37 15.73
N PRO A 96 6.84 -4.13 14.66
CA PRO A 96 7.80 -4.21 13.58
C PRO A 96 7.84 -2.94 12.72
N LEU A 97 8.95 -2.77 12.04
CA LEU A 97 9.00 -1.94 10.84
C LEU A 97 8.35 -2.74 9.70
N PHE A 98 7.30 -2.20 9.12
CA PHE A 98 6.52 -2.91 8.11
C PHE A 98 7.16 -2.86 6.72
N ARG A 99 7.05 -3.97 5.99
CA ARG A 99 7.41 -4.06 4.58
C ARG A 99 6.12 -4.31 3.76
N PHE A 100 5.85 -3.46 2.77
CA PHE A 100 4.62 -3.55 1.98
C PHE A 100 4.76 -2.87 0.62
N PRO A 101 4.09 -3.40 -0.42
CA PRO A 101 4.00 -2.75 -1.72
C PRO A 101 2.98 -1.61 -1.71
N VAL A 102 3.29 -0.53 -2.45
CA VAL A 102 2.38 0.60 -2.67
C VAL A 102 2.41 1.00 -4.13
N THR A 103 1.25 1.30 -4.71
CA THR A 103 1.18 1.92 -6.03
C THR A 103 1.01 3.43 -5.88
N LEU A 104 1.98 4.17 -6.41
CA LEU A 104 1.89 5.60 -6.62
C LEU A 104 1.24 5.87 -7.97
N ARG A 105 0.20 6.69 -8.01
CA ARG A 105 -0.38 7.20 -9.25
C ARG A 105 -0.15 8.69 -9.37
N VAL A 106 0.41 9.12 -10.48
CA VAL A 106 0.64 10.53 -10.79
C VAL A 106 -0.04 10.87 -12.09
N ILE A 107 -0.85 11.91 -12.08
CA ILE A 107 -1.50 12.45 -13.27
C ILE A 107 -0.73 13.70 -13.68
N THR A 108 -0.30 13.74 -14.93
CA THR A 108 0.24 14.91 -15.60
C THR A 108 -0.74 15.39 -16.65
N ARG A 109 -0.41 16.49 -17.34
CA ARG A 109 -1.30 17.03 -18.39
C ARG A 109 -1.67 16.00 -19.48
N ASP A 110 -0.70 15.15 -19.85
CA ASP A 110 -0.85 14.28 -21.03
C ASP A 110 -0.76 12.79 -20.69
N SER A 111 -0.59 12.43 -19.43
CA SER A 111 -0.40 11.02 -19.07
C SER A 111 -0.75 10.69 -17.62
N VAL A 112 -0.97 9.41 -17.37
CA VAL A 112 -1.08 8.82 -16.03
C VAL A 112 0.08 7.86 -15.85
N VAL A 113 0.94 8.17 -14.89
CA VAL A 113 2.09 7.34 -14.52
C VAL A 113 1.75 6.56 -13.24
N ARG A 114 1.96 5.25 -13.28
CA ARG A 114 1.85 4.36 -12.12
C ARG A 114 3.21 3.80 -11.80
N ARG A 115 3.60 3.88 -10.55
CA ARG A 115 4.85 3.34 -10.04
C ARG A 115 4.59 2.48 -8.83
N GLU A 116 4.91 1.20 -8.93
CA GLU A 116 4.93 0.31 -7.78
C GLU A 116 6.25 0.46 -7.04
N ILE A 117 6.17 0.65 -5.72
CA ILE A 117 7.30 0.77 -4.81
C ILE A 117 7.14 -0.24 -3.68
N MET A 118 8.26 -0.70 -3.14
CA MET A 118 8.30 -1.51 -1.91
C MET A 118 8.84 -0.64 -0.78
N VAL A 119 8.01 -0.31 0.18
CA VAL A 119 8.42 0.37 1.41
C VAL A 119 8.96 -0.69 2.37
N SER A 120 10.16 -0.51 2.90
CA SER A 120 10.82 -1.48 3.77
C SER A 120 11.66 -0.85 4.88
N ARG A 121 11.84 0.47 4.87
CA ARG A 121 12.64 1.20 5.85
C ARG A 121 11.80 2.21 6.62
N ALA A 122 12.38 2.72 7.70
CA ALA A 122 11.74 3.77 8.51
C ALA A 122 11.47 5.03 7.69
N SER A 123 12.38 5.39 6.79
CA SER A 123 12.20 6.48 5.83
C SER A 123 12.94 6.15 4.53
N GLU A 124 12.26 6.31 3.41
CA GLU A 124 12.80 6.04 2.07
C GLU A 124 12.32 7.10 1.08
N THR A 125 13.16 7.47 0.13
CA THR A 125 12.80 8.38 -0.96
C THR A 125 12.79 7.61 -2.28
N PHE A 126 11.69 7.70 -3.00
CA PHE A 126 11.48 7.09 -4.30
C PHE A 126 11.43 8.16 -5.39
N ALA A 127 12.19 7.94 -6.46
CA ALA A 127 12.22 8.82 -7.62
C ALA A 127 11.27 8.28 -8.69
N VAL A 128 10.36 9.13 -9.15
CA VAL A 128 9.40 8.82 -10.21
C VAL A 128 9.61 9.78 -11.37
N ALA A 129 10.16 9.30 -12.47
CA ALA A 129 10.32 10.10 -13.68
C ALA A 129 8.95 10.39 -14.30
N LEU A 130 8.71 11.66 -14.63
CA LEU A 130 7.45 12.12 -15.23
C LEU A 130 7.73 12.90 -16.52
N PRO A 131 6.83 12.83 -17.52
CA PRO A 131 6.99 13.62 -18.75
C PRO A 131 6.77 15.12 -18.53
N ALA A 132 5.96 15.50 -17.53
CA ALA A 132 5.60 16.87 -17.19
C ALA A 132 5.32 17.01 -15.69
N GLU A 133 5.12 18.22 -15.23
CA GLU A 133 4.75 18.56 -13.85
C GLU A 133 3.52 17.78 -13.39
N PRO A 134 3.54 17.23 -12.15
CA PRO A 134 2.39 16.51 -11.60
C PRO A 134 1.20 17.47 -11.35
N LEU A 135 0.02 17.11 -11.82
CA LEU A 135 -1.25 17.79 -11.56
C LEU A 135 -1.99 17.16 -10.38
N SER A 136 -1.85 15.85 -10.22
CA SER A 136 -2.46 15.10 -9.13
C SER A 136 -1.58 13.92 -8.77
N PHE A 137 -1.58 13.58 -7.49
CA PHE A 137 -0.84 12.47 -6.92
C PHE A 137 -1.75 11.62 -6.06
N ARG A 138 -1.61 10.31 -6.13
CA ARG A 138 -2.29 9.37 -5.26
C ARG A 138 -1.28 8.40 -4.66
N PHE A 139 -1.18 8.40 -3.33
CA PHE A 139 -0.49 7.36 -2.58
C PHE A 139 -1.46 6.20 -2.36
N ASP A 140 -1.00 4.98 -2.56
CA ASP A 140 -1.80 3.76 -2.42
C ASP A 140 -3.07 3.76 -3.31
N GLU A 141 -2.87 3.79 -4.64
CA GLU A 141 -3.96 3.62 -5.60
C GLU A 141 -4.67 2.28 -5.35
N GLY A 142 -6.00 2.33 -5.15
CA GLY A 142 -6.82 1.17 -4.82
C GLY A 142 -6.98 0.93 -3.31
N GLY A 143 -6.29 1.67 -2.44
CA GLY A 143 -6.46 1.56 -0.98
C GLY A 143 -6.13 0.18 -0.45
N TRP A 144 -5.01 -0.41 -0.90
CA TRP A 144 -4.61 -1.76 -0.53
C TRP A 144 -3.94 -1.83 0.84
N LEU A 145 -3.28 -0.74 1.27
CA LEU A 145 -2.53 -0.74 2.52
C LEU A 145 -3.47 -0.82 3.73
N LEU A 146 -3.25 -1.80 4.57
CA LEU A 146 -3.90 -1.91 5.88
C LEU A 146 -3.14 -1.06 6.91
N GLY A 147 -3.36 0.24 6.86
CA GLY A 147 -2.65 1.19 7.70
C GLY A 147 -3.31 2.56 7.67
N THR A 148 -2.62 3.54 8.21
CA THR A 148 -3.01 4.94 8.08
C THR A 148 -2.00 5.67 7.20
N VAL A 149 -2.50 6.58 6.37
CA VAL A 149 -1.68 7.39 5.47
C VAL A 149 -1.97 8.86 5.74
N ALA A 150 -0.92 9.62 6.03
CA ALA A 150 -0.94 11.07 6.09
C ALA A 150 -0.03 11.64 4.99
N GLY A 151 -0.43 12.72 4.35
CA GLY A 151 0.36 13.30 3.26
C GLY A 151 0.06 14.79 3.07
N ASP A 152 0.92 15.44 2.33
CA ASP A 152 0.91 16.86 2.04
C ASP A 152 -0.04 17.23 0.88
N TYR A 153 -1.25 16.71 0.90
CA TYR A 153 -2.24 17.08 -0.10
C TYR A 153 -2.74 18.52 0.14
N SER A 154 -2.75 19.32 -0.93
CA SER A 154 -3.44 20.60 -0.91
C SER A 154 -4.97 20.41 -0.96
N GLU A 155 -5.72 21.39 -0.48
CA GLU A 155 -7.18 21.38 -0.56
C GLU A 155 -7.67 21.25 -2.00
N ALA A 156 -7.01 21.90 -2.96
CA ALA A 156 -7.34 21.81 -4.39
C ALA A 156 -7.11 20.39 -4.95
N GLU A 157 -6.05 19.71 -4.54
CA GLU A 157 -5.82 18.31 -4.92
C GLU A 157 -6.88 17.38 -4.33
N LEU A 158 -7.23 17.56 -3.05
CA LEU A 158 -8.27 16.78 -2.41
C LEU A 158 -9.63 17.00 -3.07
N ALA A 159 -9.99 18.25 -3.42
CA ALA A 159 -11.21 18.56 -4.15
C ALA A 159 -11.22 17.89 -5.54
N THR A 160 -10.10 17.91 -6.25
CA THR A 160 -9.96 17.23 -7.53
C THR A 160 -10.10 15.72 -7.38
N MET A 161 -9.50 15.13 -6.34
CA MET A 161 -9.63 13.70 -6.05
C MET A 161 -11.05 13.32 -5.70
N ALA A 162 -11.75 14.11 -4.87
CA ALA A 162 -13.13 13.86 -4.49
C ALA A 162 -14.07 13.87 -5.71
N ALA A 163 -13.81 14.75 -6.68
CA ALA A 163 -14.63 14.89 -7.88
C ALA A 163 -14.29 13.87 -8.98
N HIS A 164 -13.04 13.53 -9.15
CA HIS A 164 -12.55 12.89 -10.38
C HIS A 164 -11.69 11.63 -10.17
N ASP A 165 -11.43 11.18 -8.93
CA ASP A 165 -10.71 9.93 -8.73
C ASP A 165 -11.52 8.76 -9.31
N LEU A 166 -10.86 7.89 -10.08
CA LEU A 166 -11.50 6.70 -10.67
C LEU A 166 -11.85 5.65 -9.60
N ASP A 167 -11.16 5.68 -8.47
CA ASP A 167 -11.39 4.79 -7.34
C ASP A 167 -12.37 5.43 -6.34
N VAL A 168 -13.47 4.75 -6.07
CA VAL A 168 -14.49 5.19 -5.09
C VAL A 168 -13.86 5.43 -3.72
N ARG A 169 -12.98 4.53 -3.26
CA ARG A 169 -12.26 4.70 -1.97
C ARG A 169 -11.41 5.96 -1.95
N GLY A 170 -10.84 6.33 -3.09
CA GLY A 170 -10.09 7.57 -3.25
C GLY A 170 -10.97 8.80 -3.08
N ARG A 171 -12.15 8.80 -3.68
CA ARG A 171 -13.13 9.88 -3.53
C ARG A 171 -13.61 10.01 -2.09
N ASP A 172 -14.00 8.91 -1.47
CA ASP A 172 -14.47 8.89 -0.08
C ASP A 172 -13.39 9.39 0.88
N TRP A 173 -12.15 8.93 0.70
CA TRP A 173 -11.02 9.39 1.50
C TRP A 173 -10.77 10.89 1.34
N ALA A 174 -10.81 11.41 0.11
CA ALA A 174 -10.59 12.83 -0.17
C ALA A 174 -11.69 13.71 0.46
N VAL A 175 -12.95 13.27 0.42
CA VAL A 175 -14.07 13.94 1.10
C VAL A 175 -13.86 13.98 2.61
N LEU A 176 -13.45 12.86 3.22
CA LEU A 176 -13.15 12.79 4.66
C LEU A 176 -11.98 13.71 5.03
N ALA A 177 -10.93 13.76 4.22
CA ALA A 177 -9.79 14.63 4.44
C ALA A 177 -10.17 16.12 4.35
N LEU A 178 -11.00 16.51 3.37
CA LEU A 178 -11.52 17.86 3.24
C LEU A 178 -12.40 18.27 4.43
N THR A 179 -13.26 17.36 4.91
CA THR A 179 -14.09 17.66 6.08
C THR A 179 -13.26 17.84 7.34
N ALA A 180 -12.18 17.09 7.49
CA ALA A 180 -11.25 17.25 8.62
C ALA A 180 -10.53 18.60 8.59
N ILE A 181 -10.12 19.09 7.42
CA ILE A 181 -9.54 20.44 7.26
C ILE A 181 -10.57 21.53 7.60
N GLY A 182 -11.80 21.40 7.12
CA GLY A 182 -12.88 22.37 7.37
C GLY A 182 -13.40 22.41 8.82
N MET A 183 -13.12 21.39 9.62
CA MET A 183 -13.45 21.38 11.07
C MET A 183 -12.37 22.03 11.95
N VAL A 184 -11.21 22.32 11.38
CA VAL A 184 -10.07 22.96 12.07
C VAL A 184 -10.06 24.47 11.86
N LEU A 185 -10.87 24.99 10.97
CA LEU A 185 -11.09 26.42 10.70
C LEU A 185 -12.34 26.93 11.42
#